data_e82b62291b3571478ec5d7239f31faf4
#
_entry.id   e82b62291b3571478ec5d7239f31faf4
#
_cell.length_a   1.000
_cell.length_b   1.000
_cell.length_c   1.000
_cell.angle_alpha   90.00
_cell.angle_beta   90.00
_cell.angle_gamma   90.00
#
_symmetry.space_group_name_H-M   'P 1'
#
loop_
_entity.id
_entity.type
_entity.pdbx_description
1 polymer ?
#
loop_
_entity_poly.entity_id
_entity_poly.type
_entity_poly.pdbx_seq_one_letter_code
_entity_poly.pdbx_strand_id
1 'polypeptide(L)'
;MKILLLAASLVLLTVKEDCKKKKGNAAANFSSCYKGRLEIKGGCMNYTIGILSSNFDTSLAAATWTDDNTGKTYKNVFALGSKCTFPESINAGDEFYFTLDSTSVQNCAVCLMYYPVPPKRLSIKVMQGPCQQ
;
A
#
# COMPACT_ATOMS: atom_id res chain seq x y z
N MET A 1 56.26 -63.81 -17.07
CA MET A 1 54.85 -63.60 -17.25
C MET A 1 54.38 -62.60 -16.18
N LYS A 2 54.17 -61.37 -16.56
CA LYS A 2 53.90 -60.27 -15.63
C LYS A 2 52.44 -59.91 -15.74
N ILE A 3 51.70 -60.09 -14.67
CA ILE A 3 50.29 -59.68 -14.55
C ILE A 3 50.29 -58.23 -14.12
N LEU A 4 49.84 -57.34 -15.01
CA LEU A 4 49.66 -55.96 -14.73
C LEU A 4 48.21 -55.79 -14.18
N LEU A 5 48.13 -55.54 -12.90
CA LEU A 5 46.86 -55.11 -12.23
C LEU A 5 46.65 -53.62 -12.47
N LEU A 6 45.71 -53.31 -13.35
CA LEU A 6 45.20 -51.95 -13.55
C LEU A 6 44.12 -51.70 -12.49
N ALA A 7 44.49 -51.01 -11.45
CA ALA A 7 43.54 -50.48 -10.48
C ALA A 7 42.81 -49.28 -11.10
N ALA A 8 41.54 -49.50 -11.51
CA ALA A 8 40.67 -48.43 -11.91
C ALA A 8 40.18 -47.69 -10.66
N SER A 9 40.75 -46.54 -10.39
CA SER A 9 40.31 -45.63 -9.34
C SER A 9 39.01 -44.94 -9.75
N LEU A 10 37.90 -45.40 -9.21
CA LEU A 10 36.59 -44.81 -9.41
C LEU A 10 36.48 -43.58 -8.50
N VAL A 11 36.76 -42.40 -9.08
CA VAL A 11 36.55 -41.13 -8.38
C VAL A 11 35.07 -40.86 -8.36
N LEU A 12 34.41 -41.13 -7.21
CA LEU A 12 33.07 -40.65 -6.93
C LEU A 12 33.14 -39.14 -6.72
N LEU A 13 32.75 -38.39 -7.74
CA LEU A 13 32.44 -36.97 -7.61
C LEU A 13 31.12 -36.86 -6.82
N THR A 14 31.22 -36.67 -5.52
CA THR A 14 30.08 -36.24 -4.71
C THR A 14 29.78 -34.79 -5.03
N VAL A 15 28.84 -34.57 -5.92
CA VAL A 15 28.22 -33.25 -6.09
C VAL A 15 27.46 -32.94 -4.81
N LYS A 16 28.08 -32.13 -3.94
CA LYS A 16 27.35 -31.49 -2.85
C LYS A 16 26.44 -30.43 -3.48
N GLU A 17 25.17 -30.78 -3.65
CA GLU A 17 24.15 -29.76 -3.86
C GLU A 17 24.04 -28.93 -2.58
N ASP A 18 24.78 -27.82 -2.56
CA ASP A 18 24.49 -26.74 -1.62
C ASP A 18 23.09 -26.19 -1.96
N CYS A 19 22.07 -26.78 -1.35
CA CYS A 19 20.81 -26.08 -1.14
C CYS A 19 21.11 -24.85 -0.29
N LYS A 20 21.53 -23.77 -0.93
CA LYS A 20 21.44 -22.43 -0.36
C LYS A 20 19.96 -22.22 -0.05
N LYS A 21 19.58 -22.53 1.18
CA LYS A 21 18.39 -21.95 1.80
C LYS A 21 18.55 -20.46 1.60
N LYS A 22 17.84 -19.92 0.60
CA LYS A 22 17.53 -18.49 0.61
C LYS A 22 16.88 -18.27 1.98
N LYS A 23 17.65 -17.70 2.91
CA LYS A 23 17.08 -17.00 4.04
C LYS A 23 16.09 -16.05 3.38
N GLY A 24 14.82 -16.40 3.44
CA GLY A 24 13.78 -15.41 3.24
C GLY A 24 14.14 -14.32 4.23
N ASN A 25 14.73 -13.24 3.73
CA ASN A 25 14.64 -12.00 4.44
C ASN A 25 13.14 -11.89 4.68
N ALA A 26 12.73 -12.06 5.93
CA ALA A 26 11.50 -11.46 6.38
C ALA A 26 11.69 -10.00 5.95
N ALA A 27 11.10 -9.67 4.79
CA ALA A 27 10.97 -8.30 4.39
C ALA A 27 10.29 -7.69 5.61
N ALA A 28 11.05 -6.90 6.37
CA ALA A 28 10.46 -5.96 7.28
C ALA A 28 9.35 -5.36 6.42
N ASN A 29 8.09 -5.52 6.85
CA ASN A 29 6.97 -4.88 6.20
C ASN A 29 7.28 -3.39 6.28
N PHE A 30 8.03 -2.90 5.31
CA PHE A 30 8.08 -1.50 4.99
C PHE A 30 6.67 -1.20 4.54
N SER A 31 5.85 -0.82 5.50
CA SER A 31 4.53 -0.27 5.24
C SER A 31 4.79 0.87 4.29
N SER A 32 4.52 0.62 3.00
CA SER A 32 4.81 1.60 1.96
C SER A 32 4.11 2.90 2.33
N CYS A 33 4.89 3.95 2.53
CA CYS A 33 4.39 5.26 2.90
C CYS A 33 4.18 6.08 1.63
N TYR A 34 3.06 6.76 1.57
CA TYR A 34 2.63 7.53 0.41
C TYR A 34 2.29 8.97 0.79
N LYS A 35 2.36 9.87 -0.17
CA LYS A 35 1.90 11.24 -0.04
C LYS A 35 0.52 11.37 -0.69
N GLY A 36 -0.41 11.98 0.02
CA GLY A 36 -1.75 12.28 -0.46
C GLY A 36 -2.16 13.70 -0.17
N ARG A 37 -3.30 14.09 -0.73
CA ARG A 37 -3.97 15.36 -0.46
C ARG A 37 -5.46 15.13 -0.20
N LEU A 38 -6.01 15.81 0.79
CA LEU A 38 -7.45 15.82 0.99
C LEU A 38 -8.09 16.70 -0.10
N GLU A 39 -8.70 16.07 -1.10
CA GLU A 39 -9.33 16.79 -2.21
C GLU A 39 -10.70 17.34 -1.83
N ILE A 40 -11.49 16.52 -1.13
CA ILE A 40 -12.85 16.89 -0.68
C ILE A 40 -13.02 16.48 0.77
N LYS A 41 -13.40 17.43 1.62
CA LYS A 41 -13.84 17.22 3.01
C LYS A 41 -15.36 17.19 3.05
N GLY A 42 -15.96 16.13 2.52
CA GLY A 42 -17.41 15.99 2.43
C GLY A 42 -18.07 15.73 3.78
N GLY A 43 -19.38 16.00 3.86
CA GLY A 43 -20.16 15.78 5.08
C GLY A 43 -20.09 14.31 5.52
N CYS A 44 -20.22 14.07 6.85
CA CYS A 44 -20.18 12.72 7.43
C CYS A 44 -18.90 11.95 7.12
N MET A 45 -17.76 12.67 7.05
CA MET A 45 -16.45 12.08 6.74
C MET A 45 -16.42 11.32 5.41
N ASN A 46 -17.27 11.73 4.46
CA ASN A 46 -17.20 11.25 3.08
C ASN A 46 -16.10 12.01 2.34
N TYR A 47 -14.85 11.67 2.69
CA TYR A 47 -13.68 12.36 2.21
C TYR A 47 -13.13 11.70 0.95
N THR A 48 -12.65 12.53 0.03
CA THR A 48 -11.94 12.10 -1.17
C THR A 48 -10.48 12.45 -1.05
N ILE A 49 -9.62 11.48 -1.22
CA ILE A 49 -8.17 11.60 -1.10
C ILE A 49 -7.53 11.41 -2.47
N GLY A 50 -6.73 12.38 -2.89
CA GLY A 50 -5.88 12.31 -4.08
C GLY A 50 -4.50 11.74 -3.74
N ILE A 51 -3.96 10.92 -4.62
CA ILE A 51 -2.65 10.30 -4.48
C ILE A 51 -1.62 11.15 -5.21
N LEU A 52 -0.55 11.52 -4.51
CA LEU A 52 0.56 12.32 -5.04
C LEU A 52 1.83 11.51 -5.25
N SER A 53 1.95 10.33 -4.64
CA SER A 53 3.10 9.43 -4.78
C SER A 53 3.07 8.69 -6.10
N SER A 54 4.20 8.71 -6.84
CA SER A 54 4.35 7.99 -8.11
C SER A 54 4.49 6.48 -7.97
N ASN A 55 4.90 6.00 -6.79
CA ASN A 55 5.09 4.59 -6.47
C ASN A 55 3.84 3.90 -5.89
N PHE A 56 2.69 4.57 -5.91
CA PHE A 56 1.43 3.99 -5.45
C PHE A 56 0.85 3.03 -6.50
N ASP A 57 0.28 1.91 -6.05
CA ASP A 57 -0.46 1.02 -6.93
C ASP A 57 -1.79 1.67 -7.37
N THR A 58 -1.79 2.23 -8.56
CA THR A 58 -2.94 2.95 -9.12
C THR A 58 -4.17 2.09 -9.35
N SER A 59 -4.05 0.75 -9.35
CA SER A 59 -5.20 -0.15 -9.43
C SER A 59 -6.13 -0.06 -8.21
N LEU A 60 -5.59 0.41 -7.07
CA LEU A 60 -6.32 0.60 -5.83
C LEU A 60 -7.13 1.91 -5.79
N ALA A 61 -6.93 2.81 -6.74
CA ALA A 61 -7.60 4.09 -6.83
C ALA A 61 -8.47 4.20 -8.08
N ALA A 62 -9.36 5.16 -8.11
CA ALA A 62 -10.05 5.56 -9.34
C ALA A 62 -9.09 6.43 -10.17
N ALA A 63 -8.77 5.98 -11.39
CA ALA A 63 -7.89 6.73 -12.29
C ALA A 63 -8.44 8.13 -12.59
N THR A 64 -9.77 8.21 -12.77
CA THR A 64 -10.53 9.45 -12.88
C THR A 64 -11.87 9.29 -12.17
N TRP A 65 -12.35 10.36 -11.56
CA TRP A 65 -13.67 10.43 -10.95
C TRP A 65 -14.15 11.89 -10.98
N THR A 66 -15.43 12.08 -11.33
CA THR A 66 -16.05 13.40 -11.34
C THR A 66 -17.00 13.52 -10.15
N ASP A 67 -16.86 14.58 -9.39
CA ASP A 67 -17.76 14.90 -8.28
C ASP A 67 -19.07 15.43 -8.84
N ASP A 68 -20.16 14.72 -8.57
CA ASP A 68 -21.49 15.07 -9.08
C ASP A 68 -22.00 16.42 -8.52
N ASN A 69 -21.50 16.86 -7.37
CA ASN A 69 -21.92 18.13 -6.76
C ASN A 69 -21.31 19.35 -7.44
N THR A 70 -20.09 19.22 -7.94
CA THR A 70 -19.31 20.35 -8.48
C THR A 70 -19.00 20.22 -9.97
N GLY A 71 -19.15 19.03 -10.53
CA GLY A 71 -18.71 18.71 -11.91
C GLY A 71 -17.20 18.65 -12.07
N LYS A 72 -16.41 18.80 -10.98
CA LYS A 72 -14.96 18.76 -11.03
C LYS A 72 -14.45 17.33 -11.14
N THR A 73 -13.52 17.09 -12.08
CA THR A 73 -12.87 15.80 -12.28
C THR A 73 -11.54 15.73 -11.54
N TYR A 74 -11.34 14.65 -10.81
CA TYR A 74 -10.14 14.33 -10.06
C TYR A 74 -9.46 13.10 -10.65
N LYS A 75 -8.13 13.00 -10.46
CA LYS A 75 -7.32 11.86 -10.94
C LYS A 75 -6.68 11.14 -9.75
N ASN A 76 -6.56 9.82 -9.89
CA ASN A 76 -5.92 8.97 -8.88
C ASN A 76 -6.47 9.21 -7.48
N VAL A 77 -7.78 9.05 -7.31
CA VAL A 77 -8.48 9.34 -6.07
C VAL A 77 -9.16 8.11 -5.49
N PHE A 78 -9.35 8.12 -4.18
CA PHE A 78 -10.12 7.11 -3.46
C PHE A 78 -10.97 7.75 -2.35
N ALA A 79 -12.03 7.04 -1.95
CA ALA A 79 -12.84 7.39 -0.81
C ALA A 79 -12.17 6.93 0.49
N LEU A 80 -12.18 7.76 1.53
CA LEU A 80 -11.66 7.40 2.84
C LEU A 80 -12.47 6.26 3.47
N GLY A 81 -11.80 5.16 3.83
CA GLY A 81 -12.37 4.04 4.58
C GLY A 81 -12.22 4.19 6.09
N SER A 82 -11.05 4.62 6.55
CA SER A 82 -10.70 4.77 7.98
C SER A 82 -11.22 6.08 8.59
N LYS A 83 -12.54 6.26 8.57
CA LYS A 83 -13.18 7.51 9.00
C LYS A 83 -12.90 7.87 10.46
N CYS A 84 -12.90 6.86 11.36
CA CYS A 84 -12.79 7.09 12.80
C CYS A 84 -11.37 7.49 13.27
N THR A 85 -10.37 7.29 12.44
CA THR A 85 -8.96 7.54 12.81
C THR A 85 -8.31 8.64 11.98
N PHE A 86 -9.06 9.24 11.05
CA PHE A 86 -8.53 10.31 10.22
C PHE A 86 -8.52 11.63 11.01
N PRO A 87 -7.38 12.37 11.04
CA PRO A 87 -7.26 13.59 11.81
C PRO A 87 -8.22 14.70 11.34
N GLU A 88 -9.03 15.25 12.24
CA GLU A 88 -9.96 16.33 11.93
C GLU A 88 -9.27 17.64 11.55
N SER A 89 -8.03 17.82 11.96
CA SER A 89 -7.22 19.01 11.67
C SER A 89 -6.83 19.14 10.20
N ILE A 90 -6.89 18.05 9.42
CA ILE A 90 -6.58 18.08 7.97
C ILE A 90 -7.78 18.68 7.23
N ASN A 91 -7.52 19.71 6.43
CA ASN A 91 -8.53 20.41 5.65
C ASN A 91 -8.39 20.10 4.15
N ALA A 92 -9.44 20.40 3.38
CA ALA A 92 -9.38 20.28 1.92
C ALA A 92 -8.22 21.14 1.37
N GLY A 93 -7.39 20.53 0.53
CA GLY A 93 -6.16 21.12 -0.01
C GLY A 93 -4.90 20.74 0.77
N ASP A 94 -4.99 20.28 2.03
CA ASP A 94 -3.84 19.89 2.82
C ASP A 94 -3.23 18.59 2.31
N GLU A 95 -1.90 18.55 2.27
CA GLU A 95 -1.11 17.37 1.93
C GLU A 95 -0.64 16.67 3.21
N PHE A 96 -0.60 15.35 3.17
CA PHE A 96 -0.18 14.52 4.30
C PHE A 96 0.48 13.23 3.82
N TYR A 97 1.15 12.54 4.73
CA TYR A 97 1.71 11.21 4.48
C TYR A 97 0.87 10.14 5.14
N PHE A 98 0.76 8.98 4.48
CA PHE A 98 -0.05 7.88 4.97
C PHE A 98 0.50 6.51 4.58
N THR A 99 0.08 5.50 5.30
CA THR A 99 0.24 4.08 4.95
C THR A 99 -1.13 3.46 4.73
N LEU A 100 -1.20 2.39 3.93
CA LEU A 100 -2.42 1.58 3.86
C LEU A 100 -2.60 0.84 5.19
N ASP A 101 -3.83 0.79 5.69
CA ASP A 101 -4.17 0.14 6.95
C ASP A 101 -5.36 -0.79 6.77
N SER A 102 -5.08 -2.08 6.52
CA SER A 102 -6.12 -3.11 6.41
C SER A 102 -6.72 -3.53 7.76
N THR A 103 -6.12 -3.06 8.88
CA THR A 103 -6.52 -3.46 10.23
C THR A 103 -7.39 -2.41 10.94
N SER A 104 -7.67 -1.27 10.29
CA SER A 104 -8.40 -0.19 10.93
C SER A 104 -9.83 -0.63 11.31
N VAL A 105 -10.13 -0.54 12.59
CA VAL A 105 -11.46 -0.82 13.13
C VAL A 105 -12.25 0.49 13.19
N GLN A 106 -13.47 0.48 12.62
CA GLN A 106 -14.34 1.64 12.59
C GLN A 106 -15.29 1.63 13.80
N ASN A 107 -14.82 2.15 14.94
CA ASN A 107 -15.56 2.13 16.22
C ASN A 107 -16.24 3.45 16.56
N CYS A 108 -16.39 4.37 15.63
CA CYS A 108 -17.06 5.64 15.86
C CYS A 108 -18.44 5.67 15.21
N ALA A 109 -19.31 6.51 15.75
CA ALA A 109 -20.56 6.83 15.11
C ALA A 109 -20.28 7.69 13.87
N VAL A 110 -20.70 7.19 12.71
CA VAL A 110 -20.70 7.97 11.47
C VAL A 110 -22.12 8.29 11.08
N CYS A 111 -22.38 9.52 10.68
CA CYS A 111 -23.71 9.90 10.22
C CYS A 111 -24.01 9.32 8.83
N LEU A 112 -25.28 9.12 8.50
CA LEU A 112 -25.74 8.46 7.28
C LEU A 112 -26.13 9.47 6.18
N MET A 113 -25.36 10.55 6.03
CA MET A 113 -25.59 11.48 4.93
C MET A 113 -25.00 10.91 3.64
N TYR A 114 -25.78 10.93 2.57
CA TYR A 114 -25.25 10.66 1.25
C TYR A 114 -24.36 11.82 0.81
N TYR A 115 -23.17 11.48 0.34
CA TYR A 115 -22.24 12.39 -0.33
C TYR A 115 -21.50 11.60 -1.42
N PRO A 116 -21.42 12.12 -2.66
CA PRO A 116 -20.70 11.41 -3.73
C PRO A 116 -19.23 11.24 -3.36
N VAL A 117 -18.73 10.04 -3.55
CA VAL A 117 -17.31 9.68 -3.32
C VAL A 117 -16.81 8.76 -4.43
N PRO A 118 -15.50 8.66 -4.66
CA PRO A 118 -14.94 7.72 -5.61
C PRO A 118 -15.35 6.26 -5.32
N PRO A 119 -15.46 5.41 -6.35
CA PRO A 119 -15.90 4.02 -6.18
C PRO A 119 -14.89 3.13 -5.47
N LYS A 120 -13.61 3.49 -5.49
CA LYS A 120 -12.55 2.80 -4.75
C LYS A 120 -12.45 3.37 -3.33
N ARG A 121 -12.40 2.49 -2.33
CA ARG A 121 -12.33 2.89 -0.92
C ARG A 121 -11.12 2.25 -0.26
N LEU A 122 -10.32 3.06 0.43
CA LEU A 122 -9.14 2.57 1.16
C LEU A 122 -9.15 3.06 2.60
N SER A 123 -8.75 2.18 3.51
CA SER A 123 -8.40 2.55 4.88
C SER A 123 -6.93 2.91 4.94
N ILE A 124 -6.63 4.02 5.61
CA ILE A 124 -5.29 4.57 5.72
C ILE A 124 -5.00 4.99 7.15
N LYS A 125 -3.72 4.99 7.49
CA LYS A 125 -3.20 5.60 8.71
C LYS A 125 -2.36 6.81 8.34
N VAL A 126 -2.77 7.98 8.82
CA VAL A 126 -2.00 9.22 8.61
C VAL A 126 -0.74 9.20 9.47
N MET A 127 0.37 9.58 8.88
CA MET A 127 1.68 9.65 9.52
C MET A 127 1.94 11.06 10.07
N GLN A 128 2.68 11.16 11.18
CA GLN A 128 3.01 12.46 11.79
C GLN A 128 4.16 13.21 11.09
N GLY A 129 4.74 12.63 10.06
CA GLY A 129 5.86 13.21 9.33
C GLY A 129 6.05 12.59 7.96
N PRO A 130 7.05 13.07 7.20
CA PRO A 130 7.34 12.54 5.87
C PRO A 130 7.76 11.07 5.92
N CYS A 131 7.56 10.38 4.81
CA CYS A 131 8.05 9.02 4.64
C CYS A 131 9.56 8.98 4.85
N GLN A 132 10.02 8.14 5.77
CA GLN A 132 11.45 7.87 5.93
C GLN A 132 11.90 7.03 4.73
N GLN A 133 12.89 7.53 4.03
CA GLN A 133 13.55 6.82 2.93
C GLN A 133 14.60 5.86 3.47
#